data_71cbf39193d9f4051314bc4cefd7d9fb
#
_entry.id   71cbf39193d9f4051314bc4cefd7d9fb
#
_cell.length_a   1.000
_cell.length_b   1.000
_cell.length_c   1.000
_cell.angle_alpha   90.00
_cell.angle_beta   90.00
_cell.angle_gamma   90.00
#
_symmetry.space_group_name_H-M   'P 1'
#
loop_
_entity.id
_entity.type
_entity.pdbx_description
1 polymer ?
#
loop_
_entity_poly.entity_id
_entity_poly.type
_entity_poly.pdbx_seq_one_letter_code
_entity_poly.pdbx_strand_id
1 'polypeptide(L)'
;GATIIGGCCGTTPEHIAALRGMLQNRQDDFYHSELETEDIDDYAAAIESESFFLSDHLTYSEPIECSVSLGDDFIDLDDERSNVALVEINSMDDALLLAEYGHMSRLPIAVRAESLPILDAALRYFQGRLLIDSECCIEPEALDTIAAKYGAIVYYKVPFGNEGDFLIYFVI
;
A
#
# COMPACT_ATOMS: atom_id res chain seq x y z
N GLY A 1 -6.54 15.24 20.73
CA GLY A 1 -7.48 14.22 21.17
C GLY A 1 -7.30 12.90 20.43
N ALA A 2 -7.85 11.81 20.96
CA ALA A 2 -7.87 10.54 20.26
C ALA A 2 -9.04 10.51 19.26
N THR A 3 -8.78 10.12 18.02
CA THR A 3 -9.80 10.00 16.97
C THR A 3 -10.36 8.58 16.85
N ILE A 4 -9.59 7.59 17.33
CA ILE A 4 -9.98 6.19 17.37
C ILE A 4 -9.86 5.72 18.81
N ILE A 5 -10.94 5.16 19.35
CA ILE A 5 -10.98 4.63 20.71
C ILE A 5 -11.58 3.23 20.64
N GLY A 6 -10.93 2.29 21.29
CA GLY A 6 -11.38 0.91 21.33
C GLY A 6 -11.01 0.25 22.66
N GLY A 7 -11.13 -1.06 22.68
CA GLY A 7 -10.78 -1.89 23.83
C GLY A 7 -9.75 -2.95 23.46
N CYS A 8 -9.29 -3.66 24.48
CA CYS A 8 -8.37 -4.79 24.36
C CYS A 8 -9.01 -6.03 25.01
N CYS A 9 -8.20 -7.03 25.33
CA CYS A 9 -8.64 -8.28 25.94
C CYS A 9 -9.56 -8.03 27.16
N GLY A 10 -10.72 -8.69 27.17
CA GLY A 10 -11.75 -8.50 28.21
C GLY A 10 -12.74 -7.37 27.95
N THR A 11 -12.57 -6.59 26.86
CA THR A 11 -13.58 -5.62 26.44
C THR A 11 -14.80 -6.34 25.85
N THR A 12 -15.98 -5.99 26.35
CA THR A 12 -17.25 -6.55 25.87
C THR A 12 -18.01 -5.53 25.00
N PRO A 13 -19.05 -5.95 24.24
CA PRO A 13 -19.89 -5.03 23.50
C PRO A 13 -20.51 -3.94 24.36
N GLU A 14 -20.83 -4.22 25.63
CA GLU A 14 -21.38 -3.25 26.58
C GLU A 14 -20.37 -2.14 26.91
N HIS A 15 -19.08 -2.48 27.04
CA HIS A 15 -18.02 -1.49 27.22
C HIS A 15 -17.92 -0.56 26.02
N ILE A 16 -17.99 -1.08 24.79
CA ILE A 16 -17.96 -0.28 23.57
C ILE A 16 -19.23 0.60 23.45
N ALA A 17 -20.39 0.07 23.82
CA ALA A 17 -21.62 0.86 23.85
C ALA A 17 -21.55 2.02 24.84
N ALA A 18 -20.97 1.80 26.03
CA ALA A 18 -20.74 2.86 27.03
C ALA A 18 -19.79 3.94 26.51
N LEU A 19 -18.65 3.54 25.87
CA LEU A 19 -17.72 4.48 25.22
C LEU A 19 -18.42 5.31 24.15
N ARG A 20 -19.23 4.68 23.28
CA ARG A 20 -20.01 5.38 22.26
C ARG A 20 -20.97 6.38 22.87
N GLY A 21 -21.67 6.01 23.93
CA GLY A 21 -22.58 6.92 24.66
C GLY A 21 -21.87 8.12 25.23
N MET A 22 -20.69 7.94 25.77
CA MET A 22 -19.84 9.05 26.28
C MET A 22 -19.41 10.00 25.16
N LEU A 23 -19.02 9.46 24.00
CA LEU A 23 -18.56 10.26 22.84
C LEU A 23 -19.72 11.04 22.20
N GLN A 24 -20.91 10.46 22.10
CA GLN A 24 -22.09 11.12 21.52
C GLN A 24 -22.57 12.33 22.34
N ASN A 25 -22.27 12.36 23.63
CA ASN A 25 -22.66 13.45 24.54
C ASN A 25 -21.60 14.57 24.66
N ARG A 26 -20.48 14.45 23.92
CA ARG A 26 -19.44 15.49 23.89
C ARG A 26 -19.71 16.42 22.70
N GLN A 27 -19.79 17.71 23.00
CA GLN A 27 -19.78 18.81 22.03
C GLN A 27 -18.34 19.34 21.85
N ASP A 28 -17.41 18.44 21.61
CA ASP A 28 -16.05 18.87 21.33
C ASP A 28 -15.90 19.05 19.82
N ASP A 29 -15.49 20.22 19.40
CA ASP A 29 -15.03 20.46 18.03
C ASP A 29 -13.78 19.62 17.78
N PHE A 30 -13.94 18.53 17.09
CA PHE A 30 -12.78 17.77 16.58
C PHE A 30 -12.13 18.61 15.48
N TYR A 31 -10.95 19.12 15.75
CA TYR A 31 -10.12 19.68 14.70
C TYR A 31 -9.71 18.53 13.78
N HIS A 32 -10.38 18.40 12.66
CA HIS A 32 -9.82 17.72 11.52
C HIS A 32 -8.79 18.68 10.91
N SER A 33 -7.51 18.45 11.16
CA SER A 33 -6.51 19.01 10.28
C SER A 33 -6.62 18.20 8.97
N GLU A 34 -7.22 18.81 7.96
CA GLU A 34 -7.02 18.34 6.60
C GLU A 34 -5.52 18.56 6.30
N LEU A 35 -4.77 17.45 6.27
CA LEU A 35 -3.43 17.47 5.72
C LEU A 35 -3.64 17.59 4.20
N GLU A 36 -3.65 18.81 3.70
CA GLU A 36 -3.47 19.07 2.27
C GLU A 36 -2.01 18.79 1.95
N THR A 37 -1.72 17.58 1.52
CA THR A 37 -0.40 17.18 1.06
C THR A 37 -0.43 17.23 -0.47
N GLU A 38 0.24 18.22 -1.04
CA GLU A 38 0.43 18.34 -2.49
C GLU A 38 1.76 17.72 -2.94
N ASP A 39 2.65 17.40 -1.99
CA ASP A 39 3.99 16.88 -2.29
C ASP A 39 4.04 15.35 -2.19
N ILE A 40 4.73 14.73 -3.15
CA ILE A 40 4.93 13.28 -3.21
C ILE A 40 5.71 12.76 -2.00
N ASP A 41 6.59 13.56 -1.43
CA ASP A 41 7.39 13.22 -0.26
C ASP A 41 6.54 12.92 0.98
N ASP A 42 5.26 13.33 0.97
CA ASP A 42 4.30 13.04 2.02
C ASP A 42 3.64 11.67 1.87
N TYR A 43 3.85 10.99 0.73
CA TYR A 43 3.31 9.65 0.52
C TYR A 43 4.27 8.58 1.01
N ALA A 44 3.72 7.63 1.73
CA ALA A 44 4.49 6.49 2.23
C ALA A 44 3.82 5.17 1.85
N ALA A 45 4.61 4.25 1.31
CA ALA A 45 4.30 2.83 1.33
C ALA A 45 4.67 2.24 2.70
N ALA A 46 4.16 1.08 3.03
CA ALA A 46 4.48 0.43 4.30
C ALA A 46 4.45 -1.09 4.18
N ILE A 47 5.31 -1.73 4.93
CA ILE A 47 5.24 -3.14 5.31
C ILE A 47 4.83 -3.24 6.78
N GLU A 48 4.71 -4.44 7.33
CA GLU A 48 4.26 -4.66 8.70
C GLU A 48 5.05 -3.85 9.76
N SER A 49 6.35 -3.69 9.57
CA SER A 49 7.27 -3.11 10.57
C SER A 49 7.88 -1.77 10.18
N GLU A 50 7.74 -1.33 8.93
CA GLU A 50 8.45 -0.17 8.40
C GLU A 50 7.60 0.64 7.42
N SER A 51 7.83 1.95 7.38
CA SER A 51 7.20 2.87 6.43
C SER A 51 8.28 3.51 5.57
N PHE A 52 8.02 3.60 4.26
CA PHE A 52 8.94 4.12 3.26
C PHE A 52 8.33 5.36 2.62
N PHE A 53 8.92 6.52 2.86
CA PHE A 53 8.53 7.73 2.13
C PHE A 53 8.98 7.60 0.67
N LEU A 54 8.05 7.92 -0.23
CA LEU A 54 8.31 7.78 -1.66
C LEU A 54 9.08 8.99 -2.18
N SER A 55 9.99 8.76 -3.12
CA SER A 55 10.70 9.84 -3.82
C SER A 55 10.01 10.17 -5.15
N ASP A 56 10.36 11.32 -5.74
CA ASP A 56 9.87 11.77 -7.05
C ASP A 56 10.16 10.78 -8.18
N HIS A 57 11.19 9.95 -8.01
CA HIS A 57 11.60 8.97 -9.00
C HIS A 57 11.56 7.57 -8.40
N LEU A 58 10.58 6.76 -8.84
CA LEU A 58 10.51 5.36 -8.50
C LEU A 58 11.21 4.53 -9.57
N THR A 59 12.21 3.77 -9.11
CA THR A 59 12.94 2.82 -9.94
C THR A 59 12.63 1.42 -9.45
N TYR A 60 11.91 0.66 -10.25
CA TYR A 60 11.55 -0.71 -9.93
C TYR A 60 12.73 -1.66 -10.09
N SER A 61 12.77 -2.68 -9.25
CA SER A 61 13.62 -3.85 -9.46
C SER A 61 13.20 -4.60 -10.75
N GLU A 62 14.02 -5.56 -11.17
CA GLU A 62 13.50 -6.61 -12.04
C GLU A 62 12.31 -7.29 -11.37
N PRO A 63 11.29 -7.72 -12.14
CA PRO A 63 10.12 -8.37 -11.58
C PRO A 63 10.50 -9.66 -10.82
N ILE A 64 9.98 -9.77 -9.58
CA ILE A 64 10.17 -10.93 -8.72
C ILE A 64 8.93 -11.80 -8.82
N GLU A 65 9.10 -13.06 -9.20
CA GLU A 65 8.02 -14.05 -9.18
C GLU A 65 7.77 -14.53 -7.75
N CYS A 66 6.51 -14.64 -7.36
CA CYS A 66 6.16 -15.19 -6.05
C CYS A 66 6.51 -16.68 -5.95
N SER A 67 7.32 -17.02 -4.97
CA SER A 67 7.71 -18.38 -4.65
C SER A 67 8.01 -18.51 -3.16
N VAL A 68 8.33 -19.70 -2.72
CA VAL A 68 8.77 -19.96 -1.32
C VAL A 68 10.13 -19.31 -1.00
N SER A 69 10.87 -18.88 -2.02
CA SER A 69 12.13 -18.12 -1.88
C SER A 69 11.93 -16.60 -1.87
N LEU A 70 10.71 -16.09 -1.95
CA LEU A 70 10.41 -14.66 -2.04
C LEU A 70 11.11 -13.83 -0.94
N GLY A 71 11.22 -14.41 0.27
CA GLY A 71 11.93 -13.76 1.37
C GLY A 71 13.44 -13.59 1.10
N ASP A 72 14.07 -14.61 0.52
CA ASP A 72 15.49 -14.55 0.14
C ASP A 72 15.67 -13.57 -1.02
N ASP A 73 14.76 -13.57 -1.99
CA ASP A 73 14.77 -12.64 -3.13
C ASP A 73 14.67 -11.18 -2.66
N PHE A 74 13.89 -10.87 -1.62
CA PHE A 74 13.84 -9.54 -1.02
C PHE A 74 15.15 -9.14 -0.33
N ILE A 75 15.82 -10.09 0.32
CA ILE A 75 17.11 -9.82 0.99
C ILE A 75 18.22 -9.57 -0.02
N ASP A 76 18.20 -10.27 -1.15
CA ASP A 76 19.21 -10.21 -2.21
C ASP A 76 19.00 -9.03 -3.19
N LEU A 77 17.92 -8.27 -3.04
CA LEU A 77 17.69 -7.08 -3.85
C LEU A 77 18.81 -6.06 -3.70
N ASP A 78 19.29 -5.59 -4.84
CA ASP A 78 20.28 -4.51 -4.94
C ASP A 78 19.57 -3.15 -4.79
N ASP A 79 19.57 -2.61 -3.58
CA ASP A 79 18.99 -1.32 -3.23
C ASP A 79 19.76 -0.11 -3.77
N GLU A 80 20.97 -0.31 -4.31
CA GLU A 80 21.71 0.73 -5.04
C GLU A 80 21.12 1.00 -6.44
N ARG A 81 20.39 0.03 -7.01
CA ARG A 81 19.84 0.11 -8.37
C ARG A 81 18.36 0.36 -8.43
N SER A 82 17.62 0.00 -7.39
CA SER A 82 16.18 0.13 -7.31
C SER A 82 15.76 0.67 -5.96
N ASN A 83 14.69 1.45 -5.92
CA ASN A 83 14.11 1.96 -4.68
C ASN A 83 12.70 1.40 -4.41
N VAL A 84 12.24 0.48 -5.25
CA VAL A 84 10.97 -0.25 -5.11
C VAL A 84 11.16 -1.69 -5.57
N ALA A 85 10.74 -2.64 -4.75
CA ALA A 85 10.67 -4.05 -5.11
C ALA A 85 9.40 -4.31 -5.94
N LEU A 86 9.53 -4.77 -7.19
CA LEU A 86 8.40 -5.12 -8.05
C LEU A 86 8.11 -6.62 -7.94
N VAL A 87 6.90 -6.97 -7.49
CA VAL A 87 6.46 -8.36 -7.34
C VAL A 87 5.33 -8.68 -8.31
N GLU A 88 5.47 -9.73 -9.10
CA GLU A 88 4.43 -10.25 -9.98
C GLU A 88 3.55 -11.26 -9.24
N ILE A 89 2.23 -11.07 -9.33
CA ILE A 89 1.23 -11.89 -8.65
C ILE A 89 0.28 -12.44 -9.69
N ASN A 90 0.36 -13.75 -9.94
CA ASN A 90 -0.36 -14.45 -10.99
C ASN A 90 -1.43 -15.39 -10.45
N SER A 91 -1.45 -15.63 -9.13
CA SER A 91 -2.39 -16.53 -8.46
C SER A 91 -2.81 -16.04 -7.08
N MET A 92 -3.83 -16.70 -6.52
CA MET A 92 -4.24 -16.47 -5.12
C MET A 92 -3.19 -16.95 -4.13
N ASP A 93 -2.43 -17.99 -4.48
CA ASP A 93 -1.34 -18.51 -3.65
C ASP A 93 -0.19 -17.51 -3.61
N ASP A 94 0.10 -16.81 -4.70
CA ASP A 94 1.10 -15.73 -4.73
C ASP A 94 0.72 -14.59 -3.80
N ALA A 95 -0.56 -14.22 -3.74
CA ALA A 95 -1.05 -13.20 -2.82
C ALA A 95 -0.83 -13.61 -1.35
N LEU A 96 -0.95 -14.90 -1.02
CA LEU A 96 -0.67 -15.42 0.31
C LEU A 96 0.84 -15.46 0.61
N LEU A 97 1.66 -15.85 -0.36
CA LEU A 97 3.12 -15.82 -0.23
C LEU A 97 3.62 -14.40 -0.02
N LEU A 98 3.09 -13.42 -0.77
CA LEU A 98 3.42 -12.02 -0.55
C LEU A 98 3.06 -11.56 0.87
N ALA A 99 1.88 -11.95 1.37
CA ALA A 99 1.46 -11.64 2.74
C ALA A 99 2.37 -12.28 3.80
N GLU A 100 2.88 -13.50 3.53
CA GLU A 100 3.77 -14.22 4.44
C GLU A 100 5.19 -13.62 4.46
N TYR A 101 5.76 -13.33 3.30
CA TYR A 101 7.17 -12.93 3.18
C TYR A 101 7.41 -11.43 3.00
N GLY A 102 6.36 -10.64 2.72
CA GLY A 102 6.52 -9.21 2.42
C GLY A 102 7.15 -8.38 3.53
N HIS A 103 7.08 -8.83 4.78
CA HIS A 103 7.74 -8.18 5.92
C HIS A 103 9.28 -8.24 5.85
N MET A 104 9.85 -9.10 5.00
CA MET A 104 11.31 -9.26 4.83
C MET A 104 11.89 -8.25 3.83
N SER A 105 11.06 -7.53 3.09
CA SER A 105 11.52 -6.51 2.16
C SER A 105 12.19 -5.36 2.90
N ARG A 106 13.25 -4.81 2.30
CA ARG A 106 13.93 -3.58 2.73
C ARG A 106 13.52 -2.37 1.90
N LEU A 107 12.69 -2.59 0.90
CA LEU A 107 12.18 -1.59 -0.02
C LEU A 107 10.64 -1.56 0.02
N PRO A 108 10.00 -0.44 -0.33
CA PRO A 108 8.57 -0.42 -0.59
C PRO A 108 8.24 -1.43 -1.69
N ILE A 109 7.10 -2.10 -1.57
CA ILE A 109 6.70 -3.15 -2.50
C ILE A 109 5.65 -2.61 -3.47
N ALA A 110 5.90 -2.76 -4.77
CA ALA A 110 4.94 -2.59 -5.83
C ALA A 110 4.46 -3.96 -6.32
N VAL A 111 3.18 -4.08 -6.61
CA VAL A 111 2.59 -5.31 -7.13
C VAL A 111 2.10 -5.12 -8.54
N ARG A 112 2.39 -6.08 -9.41
CA ARG A 112 1.83 -6.24 -10.73
C ARG A 112 0.98 -7.49 -10.74
N ALA A 113 -0.33 -7.37 -10.90
CA ALA A 113 -1.25 -8.49 -10.85
C ALA A 113 -1.83 -8.82 -12.23
N GLU A 114 -2.04 -10.10 -12.50
CA GLU A 114 -2.63 -10.55 -13.76
C GLU A 114 -4.11 -10.16 -13.87
N SER A 115 -4.82 -10.07 -12.73
CA SER A 115 -6.25 -9.77 -12.73
C SER A 115 -6.71 -9.06 -11.45
N LEU A 116 -7.85 -8.37 -11.54
CA LEU A 116 -8.45 -7.64 -10.43
C LEU A 116 -8.75 -8.52 -9.19
N PRO A 117 -9.29 -9.76 -9.31
CA PRO A 117 -9.50 -10.62 -8.15
C PRO A 117 -8.20 -11.00 -7.41
N ILE A 118 -7.11 -11.21 -8.16
CA ILE A 118 -5.80 -11.52 -7.59
C ILE A 118 -5.25 -10.28 -6.87
N LEU A 119 -5.36 -9.10 -7.49
CA LEU A 119 -4.97 -7.84 -6.87
C LEU A 119 -5.78 -7.56 -5.59
N ASP A 120 -7.10 -7.79 -5.60
CA ASP A 120 -7.95 -7.65 -4.40
C ASP A 120 -7.48 -8.56 -3.26
N ALA A 121 -7.08 -9.79 -3.58
CA ALA A 121 -6.55 -10.71 -2.59
C ALA A 121 -5.20 -10.23 -2.01
N ALA A 122 -4.28 -9.80 -2.87
CA ALA A 122 -2.99 -9.27 -2.43
C ALA A 122 -3.15 -8.07 -1.49
N LEU A 123 -3.95 -7.08 -1.90
CA LEU A 123 -4.21 -5.88 -1.10
C LEU A 123 -4.96 -6.18 0.22
N ARG A 124 -5.77 -7.25 0.24
CA ARG A 124 -6.52 -7.67 1.42
C ARG A 124 -5.67 -8.38 2.46
N TYR A 125 -4.77 -9.25 2.01
CA TYR A 125 -3.98 -10.10 2.91
C TYR A 125 -2.67 -9.46 3.34
N PHE A 126 -2.13 -8.54 2.54
CA PHE A 126 -0.89 -7.86 2.86
C PHE A 126 -1.03 -6.92 4.07
N GLN A 127 -0.10 -7.02 5.01
CA GLN A 127 -0.07 -6.15 6.18
C GLN A 127 0.83 -4.94 5.92
N GLY A 128 0.23 -3.89 5.35
CA GLY A 128 0.96 -2.69 5.01
C GLY A 128 0.23 -1.86 3.96
N ARG A 129 0.96 -1.04 3.24
CA ARG A 129 0.47 -0.21 2.14
C ARG A 129 1.31 -0.45 0.90
N LEU A 130 0.73 -1.13 -0.08
CA LEU A 130 1.38 -1.47 -1.34
C LEU A 130 1.29 -0.33 -2.35
N LEU A 131 2.28 -0.28 -3.25
CA LEU A 131 2.11 0.36 -4.54
C LEU A 131 1.50 -0.64 -5.52
N ILE A 132 0.78 -0.13 -6.51
CA ILE A 132 0.24 -0.89 -7.63
C ILE A 132 0.93 -0.39 -8.90
N ASP A 133 1.55 -1.29 -9.64
CA ASP A 133 2.11 -0.97 -10.95
C ASP A 133 0.99 -0.88 -11.98
N SER A 134 0.86 0.28 -12.64
CA SER A 134 -0.17 0.51 -13.65
C SER A 134 0.06 -0.26 -14.97
N GLU A 135 1.23 -0.87 -15.17
CA GLU A 135 1.51 -1.72 -16.35
C GLU A 135 0.88 -3.13 -16.26
N CYS A 136 -0.05 -3.34 -15.31
CA CYS A 136 -0.85 -4.56 -15.22
C CYS A 136 -1.97 -4.60 -16.27
N CYS A 137 -2.54 -5.79 -16.51
CA CYS A 137 -3.64 -6.00 -17.48
C CYS A 137 -5.02 -5.59 -16.93
N ILE A 138 -5.08 -4.60 -16.01
CA ILE A 138 -6.31 -4.15 -15.35
C ILE A 138 -6.61 -2.71 -15.81
N GLU A 139 -7.89 -2.45 -16.10
CA GLU A 139 -8.34 -1.13 -16.54
C GLU A 139 -8.06 -0.05 -15.47
N PRO A 140 -7.58 1.17 -15.85
CA PRO A 140 -7.20 2.22 -14.91
C PRO A 140 -8.29 2.58 -13.89
N GLU A 141 -9.55 2.70 -14.31
CA GLU A 141 -10.68 3.01 -13.43
C GLU A 141 -10.89 1.93 -12.35
N ALA A 142 -10.61 0.67 -12.67
CA ALA A 142 -10.70 -0.43 -11.72
C ALA A 142 -9.51 -0.41 -10.75
N LEU A 143 -8.32 -0.01 -11.22
CA LEU A 143 -7.14 0.21 -10.35
C LEU A 143 -7.40 1.32 -9.34
N ASP A 144 -7.91 2.45 -9.77
CA ASP A 144 -8.22 3.59 -8.89
C ASP A 144 -9.27 3.20 -7.83
N THR A 145 -10.30 2.48 -8.27
CA THR A 145 -11.36 2.01 -7.36
C THR A 145 -10.82 1.07 -6.28
N ILE A 146 -9.96 0.11 -6.66
CA ILE A 146 -9.42 -0.84 -5.70
C ILE A 146 -8.35 -0.20 -4.81
N ALA A 147 -7.54 0.72 -5.36
CA ALA A 147 -6.58 1.49 -4.59
C ALA A 147 -7.27 2.31 -3.49
N ALA A 148 -8.33 3.05 -3.83
CA ALA A 148 -9.13 3.80 -2.87
C ALA A 148 -9.76 2.90 -1.79
N LYS A 149 -10.20 1.69 -2.16
CA LYS A 149 -10.77 0.72 -1.21
C LYS A 149 -9.78 0.27 -0.13
N TYR A 150 -8.53 0.07 -0.49
CA TYR A 150 -7.48 -0.45 0.41
C TYR A 150 -6.48 0.60 0.88
N GLY A 151 -6.55 1.83 0.37
CA GLY A 151 -5.58 2.88 0.61
C GLY A 151 -4.22 2.60 -0.04
N ALA A 152 -4.19 1.77 -1.09
CA ALA A 152 -2.99 1.52 -1.87
C ALA A 152 -2.66 2.72 -2.77
N ILE A 153 -1.46 2.75 -3.35
CA ILE A 153 -0.99 3.83 -4.19
C ILE A 153 -0.80 3.29 -5.62
N VAL A 154 -1.54 3.83 -6.60
CA VAL A 154 -1.30 3.49 -8.01
C VAL A 154 -0.21 4.39 -8.56
N TYR A 155 0.82 3.78 -9.12
CA TYR A 155 1.91 4.47 -9.78
C TYR A 155 1.72 4.45 -11.30
N TYR A 156 1.38 5.60 -11.86
CA TYR A 156 1.23 5.77 -13.30
C TYR A 156 2.49 6.35 -13.92
N LYS A 157 3.10 5.63 -14.85
CA LYS A 157 4.17 6.13 -15.68
C LYS A 157 3.58 6.86 -16.88
N VAL A 158 3.52 8.18 -16.84
CA VAL A 158 3.04 8.98 -17.98
C VAL A 158 4.23 9.59 -18.69
N PRO A 159 4.45 9.32 -19.98
CA PRO A 159 5.51 9.98 -20.73
C PRO A 159 5.19 11.47 -20.86
N PHE A 160 6.07 12.33 -20.37
CA PHE A 160 5.98 13.78 -20.46
C PHE A 160 7.14 14.32 -21.28
N GLY A 161 6.85 14.87 -22.47
CA GLY A 161 7.86 15.50 -23.31
C GLY A 161 8.72 14.53 -24.12
N ASN A 162 9.78 15.05 -24.73
CA ASN A 162 10.72 14.29 -25.53
C ASN A 162 11.71 13.56 -24.63
N GLU A 163 11.74 12.23 -24.76
CA GLU A 163 12.76 11.31 -24.24
C GLU A 163 13.05 11.39 -22.70
N GLY A 164 12.31 10.64 -21.92
CA GLY A 164 12.75 10.17 -20.59
C GLY A 164 12.12 10.84 -19.37
N ASP A 165 11.31 11.87 -19.51
CA ASP A 165 10.61 12.46 -18.37
C ASP A 165 9.23 11.80 -18.20
N PHE A 166 8.95 11.28 -17.00
CA PHE A 166 7.66 10.70 -16.64
C PHE A 166 6.96 11.62 -15.63
N LEU A 167 5.69 11.92 -15.89
CA LEU A 167 4.84 12.58 -14.91
C LEU A 167 4.20 11.49 -14.03
N ILE A 168 4.34 11.63 -12.74
CA ILE A 168 3.81 10.68 -11.76
C ILE A 168 2.45 11.19 -11.29
N TYR A 169 1.41 10.38 -11.48
CA TYR A 169 0.12 10.62 -10.85
C TYR A 169 -0.12 9.53 -9.81
N PHE A 170 -0.43 9.96 -8.59
CA PHE A 170 -0.91 9.09 -7.54
C PHE A 170 -2.43 9.26 -7.44
N VAL A 171 -3.13 8.14 -7.43
CA VAL A 171 -4.54 8.10 -7.03
C VAL A 171 -4.59 7.47 -5.65
N ILE A 172 -5.20 8.19 -4.72
CA ILE A 172 -5.37 7.81 -3.31
C ILE A 172 -6.85 7.55 -3.05
#